data_9fafcbde163b7c5b8d01686b860561a7
#
_entry.id   9fafcbde163b7c5b8d01686b860561a7
#
_cell.length_a   1.000
_cell.length_b   1.000
_cell.length_c   1.000
_cell.angle_alpha   90.00
_cell.angle_beta   90.00
_cell.angle_gamma   90.00
#
_symmetry.space_group_name_H-M   'P 1'
#
loop_
_entity.id
_entity.type
_entity.pdbx_description
1 polymer ?
#
loop_
_entity_poly.entity_id
_entity_poly.type
_entity_poly.pdbx_seq_one_letter_code
_entity_poly.pdbx_strand_id
1 'polypeptide(L)'
;MRALHVTLTYLILGAVFCFGQNSNRVITTGVPFLMITADARAAGMGELGVATSADNYSQHWNPAKYAFAENEKGVGLSYTPYLSKLVDDIFLGNITFYKKVDDRSSWATSLRYFSLGDIQFNEFIAGTIVDQGMERPSELTLDLSYALKLSNEFSMAVAGRFIYSDLKIAVDADTSSASSLGVDVAAFYQSQPFELSSNMAVFRSGVNISNIGPRLNYDSGAQKSFIPTNMRIGAGIDLFFDDANRLGFYTEFSKLLVPTPVAVYDSNKDFLGYRQPDIDFINGIITSFSDAPGGLGEELSEITTAIGLEYRFQESFSARTGFFNESQDKGSRRYLTMGAGFNLDFIEIDLSYLFSTSRVRNPLENTIRFSLSLNLDQSASQPSSKDSLDNSL
;
A
#
# COMPACT_ATOMS: atom_id res chain seq x y z
N MET A 1 -12.36 -18.11 47.42
CA MET A 1 -12.00 -18.21 46.03
C MET A 1 -12.95 -17.45 45.08
N ARG A 2 -14.27 -17.62 45.12
CA ARG A 2 -15.20 -16.88 44.24
C ARG A 2 -15.15 -15.34 44.38
N ALA A 3 -15.00 -14.81 45.59
CA ALA A 3 -14.89 -13.36 45.80
C ALA A 3 -13.61 -12.75 45.18
N LEU A 4 -12.49 -13.47 45.22
CA LEU A 4 -11.21 -13.02 44.67
C LEU A 4 -11.26 -12.92 43.13
N HIS A 5 -11.96 -13.86 42.47
CA HIS A 5 -12.13 -13.82 41.00
C HIS A 5 -13.04 -12.67 40.57
N VAL A 6 -14.10 -12.37 41.29
CA VAL A 6 -15.00 -11.23 41.01
C VAL A 6 -14.25 -9.92 41.18
N THR A 7 -13.46 -9.76 42.24
CA THR A 7 -12.68 -8.53 42.49
C THR A 7 -11.59 -8.34 41.40
N LEU A 8 -10.93 -9.42 40.97
CA LEU A 8 -9.94 -9.36 39.90
C LEU A 8 -10.57 -9.01 38.56
N THR A 9 -11.79 -9.51 38.28
CA THR A 9 -12.53 -9.18 37.05
C THR A 9 -12.93 -7.72 37.01
N TYR A 10 -13.39 -7.14 38.14
CA TYR A 10 -13.71 -5.71 38.23
C TYR A 10 -12.45 -4.82 38.17
N LEU A 11 -11.30 -5.27 38.69
CA LEU A 11 -10.04 -4.56 38.58
C LEU A 11 -9.53 -4.53 37.12
N ILE A 12 -9.70 -5.61 36.38
CA ILE A 12 -9.33 -5.69 34.96
C ILE A 12 -10.32 -4.86 34.11
N LEU A 13 -11.62 -4.89 34.37
CA LEU A 13 -12.60 -4.02 33.72
C LEU A 13 -12.41 -2.53 34.03
N GLY A 14 -12.01 -2.20 35.26
CA GLY A 14 -11.79 -0.81 35.70
C GLY A 14 -10.55 -0.15 35.08
N ALA A 15 -9.56 -0.93 34.67
CA ALA A 15 -8.32 -0.42 34.03
C ALA A 15 -8.51 0.05 32.57
N VAL A 16 -9.68 -0.23 31.96
CA VAL A 16 -9.95 0.08 30.54
C VAL A 16 -10.50 1.49 30.33
N PHE A 17 -10.80 2.28 31.39
CA PHE A 17 -11.44 3.59 31.27
C PHE A 17 -10.54 4.79 31.63
N CYS A 18 -9.23 4.69 31.45
CA CYS A 18 -8.40 5.88 31.34
C CYS A 18 -8.37 6.33 29.88
N PHE A 19 -9.46 6.87 29.37
CA PHE A 19 -9.43 7.65 28.13
C PHE A 19 -8.72 8.98 28.42
N GLY A 20 -7.43 9.03 28.08
CA GLY A 20 -6.72 10.29 27.96
C GLY A 20 -7.44 11.18 26.93
N GLN A 21 -7.28 12.49 27.05
CA GLN A 21 -7.81 13.47 26.11
C GLN A 21 -7.44 13.06 24.70
N ASN A 22 -8.44 12.95 23.79
CA ASN A 22 -8.24 12.68 22.37
C ASN A 22 -7.34 13.76 21.77
N SER A 23 -6.07 13.45 21.61
CA SER A 23 -5.13 14.29 20.88
C SER A 23 -5.01 13.71 19.47
N ASN A 24 -5.72 14.31 18.50
CA ASN A 24 -5.60 13.94 17.09
C ASN A 24 -4.19 14.23 16.57
N ARG A 25 -3.23 13.35 16.88
CA ARG A 25 -1.85 13.43 16.37
C ARG A 25 -1.72 12.56 15.14
N VAL A 26 -2.17 13.10 14.03
CA VAL A 26 -2.01 12.44 12.73
C VAL A 26 -0.55 12.55 12.30
N ILE A 27 0.07 11.42 11.97
CA ILE A 27 1.42 11.39 11.42
C ILE A 27 1.34 11.87 9.97
N THR A 28 2.04 12.98 9.66
CA THR A 28 2.13 13.54 8.32
C THR A 28 3.50 13.24 7.72
N THR A 29 3.56 13.02 6.42
CA THR A 29 4.80 12.73 5.68
C THR A 29 4.90 13.57 4.43
N GLY A 30 6.12 13.77 3.93
CA GLY A 30 6.32 14.18 2.55
C GLY A 30 5.92 13.04 1.59
N VAL A 31 5.63 13.38 0.35
CA VAL A 31 5.29 12.43 -0.74
C VAL A 31 4.28 11.34 -0.36
N PRO A 32 3.12 11.71 0.22
CA PRO A 32 2.14 10.75 0.71
C PRO A 32 1.54 9.87 -0.39
N PHE A 33 1.69 10.25 -1.67
CA PHE A 33 1.24 9.45 -2.80
C PHE A 33 1.87 8.05 -2.86
N LEU A 34 3.03 7.85 -2.21
CA LEU A 34 3.67 6.55 -2.06
C LEU A 34 2.79 5.53 -1.33
N MET A 35 1.86 6.00 -0.51
CA MET A 35 0.92 5.17 0.25
C MET A 35 -0.39 4.89 -0.50
N ILE A 36 -0.63 5.54 -1.65
CA ILE A 36 -1.84 5.28 -2.45
C ILE A 36 -1.71 3.90 -3.11
N THR A 37 -2.75 3.09 -2.97
CA THR A 37 -2.84 1.75 -3.56
C THR A 37 -2.69 1.81 -5.06
N ALA A 38 -1.76 1.03 -5.60
CA ALA A 38 -1.35 1.12 -7.00
C ALA A 38 -2.26 0.35 -7.96
N ASP A 39 -3.01 -0.66 -7.47
CA ASP A 39 -3.74 -1.58 -8.34
C ASP A 39 -5.16 -1.87 -7.83
N ALA A 40 -6.05 -2.29 -8.77
CA ALA A 40 -7.45 -2.55 -8.47
C ALA A 40 -7.68 -3.89 -7.77
N ARG A 41 -6.80 -4.90 -7.94
CA ARG A 41 -6.92 -6.18 -7.24
C ARG A 41 -6.80 -5.98 -5.73
N ALA A 42 -5.70 -5.42 -5.26
CA ALA A 42 -5.48 -5.15 -3.85
C ALA A 42 -6.47 -4.12 -3.30
N ALA A 43 -6.82 -3.09 -4.10
CA ALA A 43 -7.83 -2.11 -3.74
C ALA A 43 -9.21 -2.74 -3.50
N GLY A 44 -9.58 -3.77 -4.25
CA GLY A 44 -10.82 -4.54 -4.07
C GLY A 44 -10.85 -5.39 -2.80
N MET A 45 -9.69 -5.63 -2.17
CA MET A 45 -9.51 -6.44 -0.96
C MET A 45 -9.18 -5.62 0.29
N GLY A 46 -9.61 -4.35 0.37
CA GLY A 46 -9.31 -3.51 1.54
C GLY A 46 -7.92 -2.90 1.53
N GLU A 47 -7.28 -2.77 0.37
CA GLU A 47 -5.93 -2.22 0.19
C GLU A 47 -4.85 -3.05 0.89
N LEU A 48 -4.86 -4.36 0.68
CA LEU A 48 -3.88 -5.30 1.17
C LEU A 48 -3.21 -6.09 0.02
N GLY A 49 -1.95 -6.46 0.20
CA GLY A 49 -1.22 -7.16 -0.86
C GLY A 49 0.09 -7.81 -0.42
N VAL A 50 0.53 -7.62 0.84
CA VAL A 50 1.84 -8.08 1.30
C VAL A 50 1.96 -9.61 1.32
N ALA A 51 0.83 -10.33 1.50
CA ALA A 51 0.76 -11.79 1.63
C ALA A 51 -0.18 -12.46 0.61
N THR A 52 -0.69 -11.73 -0.38
CA THR A 52 -1.44 -12.33 -1.49
C THR A 52 -0.52 -13.11 -2.43
N SER A 53 -1.09 -13.94 -3.33
CA SER A 53 -0.30 -14.57 -4.41
C SER A 53 0.44 -13.52 -5.26
N ALA A 54 1.54 -13.91 -5.89
CA ALA A 54 2.29 -13.04 -6.80
C ALA A 54 1.40 -12.55 -7.95
N ASP A 55 1.60 -11.29 -8.35
CA ASP A 55 0.93 -10.63 -9.46
C ASP A 55 1.82 -9.55 -10.07
N ASN A 56 1.36 -8.90 -11.14
CA ASN A 56 2.13 -7.87 -11.84
C ASN A 56 2.38 -6.60 -10.99
N TYR A 57 1.64 -6.41 -9.89
CA TYR A 57 1.74 -5.23 -9.00
C TYR A 57 2.48 -5.51 -7.70
N SER A 58 3.08 -6.68 -7.55
CA SER A 58 3.81 -7.10 -6.36
C SER A 58 4.96 -6.16 -5.98
N GLN A 59 5.48 -5.36 -6.94
CA GLN A 59 6.48 -4.31 -6.69
C GLN A 59 6.09 -3.33 -5.58
N HIS A 60 4.82 -2.93 -5.53
CA HIS A 60 4.32 -1.99 -4.52
C HIS A 60 4.10 -2.63 -3.16
N TRP A 61 3.66 -3.90 -3.15
CA TRP A 61 3.22 -4.58 -1.93
C TRP A 61 4.32 -5.36 -1.25
N ASN A 62 4.97 -6.23 -2.00
CA ASN A 62 6.04 -7.12 -1.54
C ASN A 62 6.79 -7.68 -2.75
N PRO A 63 7.91 -7.10 -3.15
CA PRO A 63 8.67 -7.56 -4.32
C PRO A 63 9.22 -9.00 -4.18
N ALA A 64 9.33 -9.56 -2.97
CA ALA A 64 9.76 -10.94 -2.76
C ALA A 64 8.79 -11.96 -3.37
N LYS A 65 7.53 -11.59 -3.59
CA LYS A 65 6.51 -12.43 -4.25
C LYS A 65 6.90 -12.82 -5.67
N TYR A 66 7.64 -11.98 -6.39
CA TYR A 66 8.05 -12.26 -7.77
C TYR A 66 8.88 -13.53 -7.93
N ALA A 67 9.57 -13.98 -6.88
CA ALA A 67 10.26 -15.27 -6.87
C ALA A 67 9.30 -16.48 -6.96
N PHE A 68 8.01 -16.26 -6.69
CA PHE A 68 6.93 -17.25 -6.80
C PHE A 68 5.95 -16.94 -7.94
N ALA A 69 6.26 -15.99 -8.82
CA ALA A 69 5.41 -15.68 -9.97
C ALA A 69 5.28 -16.92 -10.89
N GLU A 70 4.06 -17.19 -11.36
CA GLU A 70 3.77 -18.32 -12.24
C GLU A 70 4.30 -18.07 -13.65
N ASN A 71 4.12 -16.84 -14.16
CA ASN A 71 4.58 -16.44 -15.46
C ASN A 71 6.05 -16.00 -15.43
N GLU A 72 6.78 -16.14 -16.52
CA GLU A 72 8.18 -15.73 -16.59
C GLU A 72 8.33 -14.21 -16.59
N LYS A 73 7.39 -13.49 -17.18
CA LYS A 73 7.38 -12.02 -17.22
C LYS A 73 5.96 -11.47 -17.31
N GLY A 74 5.78 -10.26 -16.83
CA GLY A 74 4.50 -9.59 -16.91
C GLY A 74 4.62 -8.07 -16.87
N VAL A 75 3.60 -7.41 -17.40
CA VAL A 75 3.42 -5.96 -17.37
C VAL A 75 2.10 -5.65 -16.67
N GLY A 76 2.13 -4.70 -15.74
CA GLY A 76 0.94 -4.15 -15.11
C GLY A 76 0.79 -2.67 -15.47
N LEU A 77 -0.44 -2.26 -15.78
CA LEU A 77 -0.84 -0.88 -15.99
C LEU A 77 -2.00 -0.57 -15.07
N SER A 78 -1.96 0.51 -14.31
CA SER A 78 -3.09 0.90 -13.49
C SER A 78 -3.34 2.40 -13.51
N TYR A 79 -4.61 2.75 -13.32
CA TYR A 79 -5.07 4.11 -13.24
C TYR A 79 -6.03 4.25 -12.05
N THR A 80 -5.70 5.17 -11.14
CA THR A 80 -6.47 5.46 -9.94
C THR A 80 -6.82 6.95 -9.95
N PRO A 81 -8.05 7.34 -10.30
CA PRO A 81 -8.54 8.70 -10.09
C PRO A 81 -8.49 9.05 -8.61
N TYR A 82 -8.17 10.30 -8.30
CA TYR A 82 -8.07 10.79 -6.93
C TYR A 82 -8.90 12.07 -6.78
N LEU A 83 -9.68 12.21 -5.71
CA LEU A 83 -10.59 13.33 -5.51
C LEU A 83 -11.59 13.56 -6.66
N SER A 84 -11.96 12.52 -7.41
CA SER A 84 -12.75 12.57 -8.65
C SER A 84 -14.13 13.24 -8.53
N LYS A 85 -14.63 13.48 -7.31
CA LYS A 85 -15.83 14.29 -7.07
C LYS A 85 -15.59 15.79 -7.09
N LEU A 86 -14.35 16.23 -6.99
CA LEU A 86 -13.98 17.64 -6.93
C LEU A 86 -13.32 18.10 -8.22
N VAL A 87 -12.44 17.28 -8.78
CA VAL A 87 -11.64 17.57 -9.98
C VAL A 87 -11.37 16.28 -10.75
N ASP A 88 -11.20 16.38 -12.06
CA ASP A 88 -11.07 15.23 -12.95
C ASP A 88 -9.62 14.95 -13.38
N ASP A 89 -8.67 15.80 -12.99
CA ASP A 89 -7.29 15.83 -13.45
C ASP A 89 -6.25 15.36 -12.40
N ILE A 90 -6.73 14.99 -11.19
CA ILE A 90 -5.89 14.39 -10.17
C ILE A 90 -5.97 12.87 -10.29
N PHE A 91 -4.82 12.22 -10.52
CA PHE A 91 -4.74 10.77 -10.67
C PHE A 91 -3.37 10.20 -10.34
N LEU A 92 -3.35 8.91 -10.01
CA LEU A 92 -2.15 8.09 -9.94
C LEU A 92 -2.14 7.11 -11.12
N GLY A 93 -1.13 7.23 -11.97
CA GLY A 93 -0.77 6.23 -12.98
C GLY A 93 0.38 5.36 -12.48
N ASN A 94 0.35 4.07 -12.79
CA ASN A 94 1.40 3.14 -12.43
C ASN A 94 1.65 2.13 -13.57
N ILE A 95 2.92 1.90 -13.88
CA ILE A 95 3.38 0.89 -14.82
C ILE A 95 4.38 0.01 -14.09
N THR A 96 4.20 -1.30 -14.18
CA THR A 96 5.11 -2.28 -13.59
C THR A 96 5.59 -3.25 -14.67
N PHE A 97 6.80 -3.76 -14.51
CA PHE A 97 7.32 -4.86 -15.31
C PHE A 97 8.14 -5.77 -14.40
N TYR A 98 7.95 -7.07 -14.52
CA TYR A 98 8.83 -8.04 -13.90
C TYR A 98 9.29 -9.10 -14.89
N LYS A 99 10.44 -9.73 -14.59
CA LYS A 99 10.97 -10.86 -15.33
C LYS A 99 11.71 -11.81 -14.38
N LYS A 100 11.40 -13.09 -14.46
CA LYS A 100 12.21 -14.14 -13.85
C LYS A 100 13.52 -14.28 -14.61
N VAL A 101 14.62 -14.37 -13.90
CA VAL A 101 15.95 -14.62 -14.46
C VAL A 101 16.17 -16.12 -14.58
N ASP A 102 15.75 -16.83 -13.54
CA ASP A 102 15.79 -18.28 -13.40
C ASP A 102 14.69 -18.74 -12.41
N ASP A 103 14.68 -20.02 -12.04
CA ASP A 103 13.70 -20.61 -11.10
C ASP A 103 13.75 -20.02 -9.68
N ARG A 104 14.80 -19.27 -9.35
CA ARG A 104 15.05 -18.74 -8.02
C ARG A 104 15.05 -17.22 -7.94
N SER A 105 15.28 -16.55 -9.05
CA SER A 105 15.49 -15.11 -9.02
C SER A 105 14.64 -14.35 -10.03
N SER A 106 14.25 -13.16 -9.66
CA SER A 106 13.46 -12.25 -10.50
C SER A 106 13.90 -10.81 -10.27
N TRP A 107 13.81 -9.98 -11.28
CA TRP A 107 13.91 -8.55 -11.14
C TRP A 107 12.60 -7.88 -11.58
N ALA A 108 12.32 -6.71 -11.03
CA ALA A 108 11.17 -5.94 -11.44
C ALA A 108 11.47 -4.44 -11.38
N THR A 109 10.71 -3.68 -12.15
CA THR A 109 10.77 -2.21 -12.14
C THR A 109 9.37 -1.65 -12.19
N SER A 110 9.18 -0.44 -11.63
CA SER A 110 7.92 0.28 -11.75
C SER A 110 8.16 1.78 -11.88
N LEU A 111 7.25 2.42 -12.60
CA LEU A 111 7.14 3.87 -12.70
C LEU A 111 5.77 4.27 -12.18
N ARG A 112 5.73 5.17 -11.20
CA ARG A 112 4.49 5.75 -10.69
C ARG A 112 4.52 7.26 -10.91
N TYR A 113 3.43 7.79 -11.41
CA TYR A 113 3.25 9.21 -11.66
C TYR A 113 1.95 9.67 -11.00
N PHE A 114 2.05 10.68 -10.13
CA PHE A 114 0.92 11.29 -9.47
C PHE A 114 0.76 12.73 -9.96
N SER A 115 -0.35 13.00 -10.65
CA SER A 115 -0.76 14.36 -11.03
C SER A 115 -1.62 14.95 -9.94
N LEU A 116 -1.31 16.18 -9.52
CA LEU A 116 -2.12 16.95 -8.58
C LEU A 116 -3.11 17.88 -9.30
N GLY A 117 -3.21 17.74 -10.63
CA GLY A 117 -4.10 18.57 -11.46
C GLY A 117 -3.51 19.94 -11.81
N ASP A 118 -4.30 20.72 -12.53
CA ASP A 118 -3.96 22.08 -12.92
C ASP A 118 -4.38 23.05 -11.82
N ILE A 119 -3.42 23.83 -11.28
CA ILE A 119 -3.65 24.81 -10.23
C ILE A 119 -3.41 26.20 -10.82
N GLN A 120 -4.44 27.06 -10.77
CA GLN A 120 -4.31 28.45 -11.17
C GLN A 120 -3.80 29.30 -10.02
N PHE A 121 -2.67 29.96 -10.23
CA PHE A 121 -2.10 30.89 -9.28
C PHE A 121 -2.57 32.30 -9.57
N ASN A 122 -3.11 32.96 -8.54
CA ASN A 122 -3.52 34.34 -8.59
C ASN A 122 -2.84 35.12 -7.48
N GLU A 123 -2.26 36.25 -7.80
CA GLU A 123 -1.64 37.13 -6.82
C GLU A 123 -2.47 38.40 -6.65
N PHE A 124 -2.61 38.89 -5.42
CA PHE A 124 -3.31 40.12 -5.12
C PHE A 124 -2.31 41.29 -5.07
N ILE A 125 -2.21 42.04 -6.17
CA ILE A 125 -1.28 43.15 -6.30
C ILE A 125 -2.08 44.47 -6.35
N ALA A 126 -1.81 45.39 -5.44
CA ALA A 126 -2.34 46.73 -5.38
C ALA A 126 -3.90 46.81 -5.52
N GLY A 127 -4.61 45.85 -4.91
CA GLY A 127 -6.08 45.84 -4.94
C GLY A 127 -6.68 45.08 -6.11
N THR A 128 -5.89 44.49 -7.00
CA THR A 128 -6.33 43.74 -8.16
C THR A 128 -5.80 42.30 -8.13
N ILE A 129 -6.63 41.35 -8.53
CA ILE A 129 -6.21 39.95 -8.72
C ILE A 129 -5.47 39.88 -10.07
N VAL A 130 -4.21 39.46 -10.03
CA VAL A 130 -3.38 39.25 -11.22
C VAL A 130 -3.21 37.76 -11.41
N ASP A 131 -3.55 37.27 -12.59
CA ASP A 131 -3.34 35.89 -12.99
C ASP A 131 -1.83 35.63 -13.20
N GLN A 132 -1.27 34.65 -12.45
CA GLN A 132 0.12 34.25 -12.54
C GLN A 132 0.31 33.00 -13.43
N GLY A 133 -0.77 32.47 -14.00
CA GLY A 133 -0.75 31.31 -14.88
C GLY A 133 -1.16 29.99 -14.19
N MET A 134 -1.16 28.93 -14.99
CA MET A 134 -1.49 27.57 -14.53
C MET A 134 -0.21 26.75 -14.34
N GLU A 135 -0.10 26.10 -13.20
CA GLU A 135 0.97 25.16 -12.88
C GLU A 135 0.38 23.76 -12.64
N ARG A 136 1.16 22.73 -12.99
CA ARG A 136 0.77 21.32 -12.77
C ARG A 136 1.76 20.65 -11.83
N PRO A 137 1.50 20.65 -10.50
CA PRO A 137 2.30 19.93 -9.55
C PRO A 137 2.22 18.43 -9.82
N SER A 138 3.34 17.74 -9.64
CA SER A 138 3.40 16.31 -9.88
C SER A 138 4.48 15.63 -9.06
N GLU A 139 4.28 14.34 -8.82
CA GLU A 139 5.23 13.50 -8.11
C GLU A 139 5.48 12.21 -8.91
N LEU A 140 6.69 11.69 -8.83
CA LEU A 140 7.12 10.54 -9.63
C LEU A 140 8.02 9.63 -8.81
N THR A 141 7.90 8.30 -9.01
CA THR A 141 8.89 7.33 -8.55
C THR A 141 9.31 6.38 -9.65
N LEU A 142 10.58 5.99 -9.58
CA LEU A 142 11.15 4.89 -10.36
C LEU A 142 11.73 3.87 -9.38
N ASP A 143 11.24 2.63 -9.46
CA ASP A 143 11.65 1.53 -8.60
C ASP A 143 12.38 0.45 -9.40
N LEU A 144 13.36 -0.18 -8.76
CA LEU A 144 14.03 -1.38 -9.26
C LEU A 144 14.18 -2.36 -8.10
N SER A 145 13.77 -3.60 -8.29
CA SER A 145 13.88 -4.65 -7.27
C SER A 145 14.53 -5.92 -7.80
N TYR A 146 15.11 -6.67 -6.87
CA TYR A 146 15.61 -8.01 -7.09
C TYR A 146 15.09 -8.94 -5.98
N ALA A 147 14.45 -10.02 -6.39
CA ALA A 147 13.89 -11.05 -5.51
C ALA A 147 14.67 -12.36 -5.67
N LEU A 148 14.94 -13.03 -4.55
CA LEU A 148 15.64 -14.30 -4.52
C LEU A 148 14.90 -15.32 -3.65
N LYS A 149 14.60 -16.49 -4.22
CA LYS A 149 14.07 -17.65 -3.50
C LYS A 149 15.21 -18.33 -2.74
N LEU A 150 15.15 -18.29 -1.41
CA LEU A 150 16.15 -18.87 -0.53
C LEU A 150 15.86 -20.36 -0.23
N SER A 151 14.58 -20.74 -0.26
CA SER A 151 14.13 -22.14 -0.20
C SER A 151 12.90 -22.32 -1.11
N ASN A 152 12.36 -23.52 -1.20
CA ASN A 152 11.15 -23.79 -1.98
C ASN A 152 9.91 -23.01 -1.48
N GLU A 153 9.95 -22.51 -0.25
CA GLU A 153 8.84 -21.86 0.42
C GLU A 153 9.13 -20.41 0.83
N PHE A 154 10.39 -19.97 0.77
CA PHE A 154 10.79 -18.66 1.29
C PHE A 154 11.64 -17.86 0.32
N SER A 155 11.31 -16.59 0.19
CA SER A 155 12.06 -15.61 -0.61
C SER A 155 12.26 -14.29 0.12
N MET A 156 13.25 -13.54 -0.31
CA MET A 156 13.51 -12.17 0.10
C MET A 156 13.73 -11.29 -1.12
N ALA A 157 13.52 -9.99 -0.96
CA ALA A 157 13.82 -8.99 -1.99
C ALA A 157 14.32 -7.69 -1.37
N VAL A 158 15.08 -6.97 -2.20
CA VAL A 158 15.46 -5.59 -1.95
C VAL A 158 15.03 -4.76 -3.15
N ALA A 159 14.46 -3.58 -2.90
CA ALA A 159 14.17 -2.60 -3.95
C ALA A 159 14.85 -1.28 -3.65
N GLY A 160 15.34 -0.62 -4.68
CA GLY A 160 15.77 0.78 -4.67
C GLY A 160 14.71 1.64 -5.33
N ARG A 161 14.45 2.82 -4.77
CA ARG A 161 13.45 3.77 -5.25
C ARG A 161 14.05 5.15 -5.37
N PHE A 162 13.91 5.76 -6.54
CA PHE A 162 14.12 7.20 -6.73
C PHE A 162 12.77 7.91 -6.60
N ILE A 163 12.74 9.00 -5.83
CA ILE A 163 11.55 9.81 -5.55
C ILE A 163 11.83 11.22 -6.03
N TYR A 164 10.90 11.78 -6.81
CA TYR A 164 10.91 13.18 -7.25
C TYR A 164 9.54 13.79 -6.99
N SER A 165 9.52 14.97 -6.35
CA SER A 165 8.32 15.72 -6.05
C SER A 165 8.50 17.17 -6.47
N ASP A 166 7.62 17.65 -7.31
CA ASP A 166 7.57 19.04 -7.79
C ASP A 166 6.17 19.59 -7.52
N LEU A 167 6.01 20.17 -6.35
CA LEU A 167 4.72 20.69 -5.90
C LEU A 167 4.39 22.06 -6.48
N LYS A 168 5.37 22.75 -7.09
CA LYS A 168 5.24 24.07 -7.76
C LYS A 168 4.46 25.11 -6.96
N ILE A 169 4.40 24.95 -5.64
CA ILE A 169 3.73 25.90 -4.76
C ILE A 169 4.70 27.06 -4.54
N ALA A 170 4.67 28.02 -5.42
CA ALA A 170 5.44 29.25 -5.30
C ALA A 170 4.84 30.15 -4.22
N VAL A 171 5.10 29.85 -2.97
CA VAL A 171 4.81 30.77 -1.86
C VAL A 171 5.91 31.83 -1.77
N ASP A 172 7.13 31.46 -2.17
CA ASP A 172 8.31 32.33 -2.29
C ASP A 172 9.18 31.86 -3.46
N ALA A 173 10.00 32.75 -4.00
CA ALA A 173 10.88 32.50 -5.16
C ALA A 173 11.90 31.34 -5.00
N ASP A 174 11.99 30.75 -3.82
CA ASP A 174 12.95 29.70 -3.45
C ASP A 174 12.35 28.30 -3.28
N THR A 175 11.03 28.11 -3.54
CA THR A 175 10.39 26.78 -3.44
C THR A 175 10.86 25.91 -4.59
N SER A 176 11.68 24.92 -4.28
CA SER A 176 12.26 24.01 -5.28
C SER A 176 11.55 22.66 -5.27
N SER A 177 11.74 21.90 -6.34
CA SER A 177 11.43 20.47 -6.34
C SER A 177 12.32 19.73 -5.34
N ALA A 178 11.82 18.65 -4.78
CA ALA A 178 12.55 17.78 -3.86
C ALA A 178 12.80 16.39 -4.46
N SER A 179 13.94 15.81 -4.14
CA SER A 179 14.24 14.43 -4.49
C SER A 179 14.79 13.66 -3.31
N SER A 180 14.56 12.35 -3.30
CA SER A 180 15.07 11.43 -2.29
C SER A 180 15.30 10.05 -2.87
N LEU A 181 15.99 9.22 -2.11
CA LEU A 181 16.15 7.79 -2.38
C LEU A 181 15.47 7.00 -1.28
N GLY A 182 14.84 5.89 -1.64
CA GLY A 182 14.26 4.94 -0.71
C GLY A 182 14.79 3.54 -0.97
N VAL A 183 14.80 2.72 0.06
CA VAL A 183 15.08 1.29 -0.03
C VAL A 183 13.93 0.54 0.60
N ASP A 184 13.49 -0.56 -0.06
CA ASP A 184 12.53 -1.49 0.50
C ASP A 184 13.23 -2.82 0.78
N VAL A 185 12.84 -3.46 1.90
CA VAL A 185 13.28 -4.81 2.26
C VAL A 185 12.04 -5.66 2.50
N ALA A 186 11.97 -6.79 1.80
CA ALA A 186 10.80 -7.63 1.80
C ALA A 186 11.14 -9.10 2.01
N ALA A 187 10.23 -9.83 2.64
CA ALA A 187 10.27 -11.27 2.80
C ALA A 187 8.89 -11.88 2.53
N PHE A 188 8.88 -13.06 1.95
CA PHE A 188 7.65 -13.76 1.61
C PHE A 188 7.81 -15.26 1.82
N TYR A 189 6.81 -15.85 2.44
CA TYR A 189 6.67 -17.28 2.65
C TYR A 189 5.41 -17.80 1.95
N GLN A 190 5.53 -18.90 1.25
CA GLN A 190 4.43 -19.64 0.65
C GLN A 190 4.61 -21.11 0.93
N SER A 191 3.67 -21.73 1.65
CA SER A 191 3.71 -23.16 1.94
C SER A 191 3.58 -23.99 0.67
N GLN A 192 4.06 -25.24 0.73
CA GLN A 192 3.58 -26.25 -0.20
C GLN A 192 2.08 -26.44 0.00
N PRO A 193 1.34 -26.86 -1.03
CA PRO A 193 -0.06 -27.27 -0.87
C PRO A 193 -0.18 -28.35 0.21
N PHE A 194 -1.11 -28.16 1.14
CA PHE A 194 -1.40 -29.12 2.21
C PHE A 194 -2.90 -29.36 2.33
N GLU A 195 -3.26 -30.50 2.89
CA GLU A 195 -4.66 -30.85 3.12
C GLU A 195 -5.16 -30.20 4.41
N LEU A 196 -6.26 -29.42 4.28
CA LEU A 196 -6.99 -28.83 5.39
C LEU A 196 -8.43 -29.34 5.36
N SER A 197 -8.75 -30.26 6.27
CA SER A 197 -10.01 -31.02 6.24
C SER A 197 -10.13 -31.82 4.94
N SER A 198 -11.01 -31.44 4.03
CA SER A 198 -11.24 -32.11 2.74
C SER A 198 -10.77 -31.30 1.53
N ASN A 199 -10.12 -30.17 1.77
CA ASN A 199 -9.70 -29.24 0.71
C ASN A 199 -8.19 -29.08 0.71
N MET A 200 -7.62 -28.80 -0.45
CA MET A 200 -6.22 -28.36 -0.52
C MET A 200 -6.13 -26.89 -0.11
N ALA A 201 -5.06 -26.54 0.55
CA ALA A 201 -4.79 -25.18 1.03
C ALA A 201 -3.35 -24.75 0.75
N VAL A 202 -3.14 -23.46 0.54
CA VAL A 202 -1.83 -22.81 0.48
C VAL A 202 -1.83 -21.65 1.45
N PHE A 203 -0.94 -21.68 2.41
CA PHE A 203 -0.73 -20.59 3.36
C PHE A 203 0.36 -19.65 2.85
N ARG A 204 0.16 -18.34 3.03
CA ARG A 204 1.14 -17.31 2.70
C ARG A 204 1.30 -16.34 3.85
N SER A 205 2.52 -15.83 4.00
CA SER A 205 2.79 -14.69 4.87
C SER A 205 3.86 -13.80 4.25
N GLY A 206 3.81 -12.52 4.58
CA GLY A 206 4.74 -11.56 4.02
C GLY A 206 5.03 -10.41 4.98
N VAL A 207 6.22 -9.87 4.84
CA VAL A 207 6.66 -8.63 5.50
C VAL A 207 7.29 -7.74 4.44
N ASN A 208 6.99 -6.46 4.49
CA ASN A 208 7.65 -5.44 3.68
C ASN A 208 7.88 -4.18 4.52
N ILE A 209 9.12 -3.72 4.59
CA ILE A 209 9.45 -2.39 5.10
C ILE A 209 9.85 -1.55 3.89
N SER A 210 9.01 -0.60 3.54
CA SER A 210 9.16 0.22 2.33
C SER A 210 9.55 1.66 2.66
N ASN A 211 10.17 2.35 1.69
CA ASN A 211 10.56 3.74 1.77
C ASN A 211 11.56 4.06 2.91
N ILE A 212 12.50 3.18 3.17
CA ILE A 212 13.60 3.47 4.12
C ILE A 212 14.54 4.46 3.44
N GLY A 213 14.58 5.71 3.91
CA GLY A 213 15.41 6.73 3.25
C GLY A 213 15.41 8.09 3.92
N PRO A 214 16.27 9.00 3.46
CA PRO A 214 16.43 10.32 4.05
C PRO A 214 15.19 11.19 3.88
N ARG A 215 15.08 12.18 4.75
CA ARG A 215 14.00 13.18 4.76
C ARG A 215 14.08 14.08 3.52
N LEU A 216 12.93 14.43 2.97
CA LEU A 216 12.78 15.38 1.87
C LEU A 216 13.00 16.81 2.34
N ASN A 217 13.63 17.63 1.48
CA ASN A 217 13.81 19.04 1.69
C ASN A 217 13.32 19.80 0.44
N TYR A 218 12.27 20.58 0.59
CA TYR A 218 11.70 21.39 -0.50
C TYR A 218 12.27 22.83 -0.48
N ASP A 219 12.78 23.29 0.67
CA ASP A 219 13.29 24.63 0.87
C ASP A 219 14.50 24.60 1.81
N SER A 220 15.51 25.42 1.52
CA SER A 220 16.74 25.51 2.31
C SER A 220 16.54 26.00 3.77
N GLY A 221 15.42 26.67 4.05
CA GLY A 221 15.03 27.18 5.37
C GLY A 221 13.94 26.41 6.09
N ALA A 222 13.25 25.48 5.40
CA ALA A 222 12.11 24.76 5.95
C ALA A 222 12.51 23.48 6.70
N GLN A 223 11.60 23.00 7.54
CA GLN A 223 11.75 21.72 8.21
C GLN A 223 11.65 20.58 7.18
N LYS A 224 12.65 19.69 7.18
CA LYS A 224 12.65 18.49 6.33
C LYS A 224 11.51 17.55 6.72
N SER A 225 10.83 16.99 5.72
CA SER A 225 9.73 16.05 5.89
C SER A 225 10.23 14.61 5.80
N PHE A 226 9.75 13.74 6.69
CA PHE A 226 9.99 12.30 6.57
C PHE A 226 9.26 11.76 5.33
N ILE A 227 9.92 10.86 4.59
CA ILE A 227 9.21 10.04 3.60
C ILE A 227 8.40 8.97 4.36
N PRO A 228 7.30 8.43 3.79
CA PRO A 228 6.42 7.49 4.49
C PRO A 228 7.05 6.10 4.59
N THR A 229 8.09 5.96 5.42
CA THR A 229 8.61 4.63 5.75
C THR A 229 7.51 3.82 6.40
N ASN A 230 7.18 2.67 5.82
CA ASN A 230 6.02 1.89 6.24
C ASN A 230 6.35 0.41 6.36
N MET A 231 5.95 -0.19 7.47
CA MET A 231 6.02 -1.62 7.69
C MET A 231 4.66 -2.26 7.47
N ARG A 232 4.60 -3.29 6.62
CA ARG A 232 3.43 -4.15 6.40
C ARG A 232 3.77 -5.58 6.78
N ILE A 233 2.86 -6.20 7.52
CA ILE A 233 2.93 -7.61 7.90
C ILE A 233 1.57 -8.22 7.61
N GLY A 234 1.54 -9.35 6.91
CA GLY A 234 0.29 -10.00 6.57
C GLY A 234 0.41 -11.50 6.47
N ALA A 235 -0.76 -12.12 6.49
CA ALA A 235 -0.93 -13.55 6.27
C ALA A 235 -2.20 -13.81 5.46
N GLY A 236 -2.24 -14.94 4.77
CA GLY A 236 -3.40 -15.37 4.02
C GLY A 236 -3.41 -16.87 3.79
N ILE A 237 -4.58 -17.36 3.47
CA ILE A 237 -4.79 -18.77 3.11
C ILE A 237 -5.71 -18.84 1.89
N ASP A 238 -5.30 -19.61 0.89
CA ASP A 238 -6.13 -19.97 -0.24
C ASP A 238 -6.65 -21.41 -0.03
N LEU A 239 -7.95 -21.58 -0.12
CA LEU A 239 -8.66 -22.86 -0.06
C LEU A 239 -9.11 -23.23 -1.46
N PHE A 240 -8.75 -24.42 -1.92
CA PHE A 240 -9.15 -24.97 -3.20
C PHE A 240 -10.24 -26.01 -2.93
N PHE A 241 -11.48 -25.66 -3.27
CA PHE A 241 -12.62 -26.55 -3.06
C PHE A 241 -12.70 -27.63 -4.15
N ASP A 242 -12.33 -27.26 -5.36
CA ASP A 242 -12.16 -28.11 -6.54
C ASP A 242 -11.26 -27.38 -7.56
N ASP A 243 -11.13 -27.94 -8.78
CA ASP A 243 -10.29 -27.37 -9.85
C ASP A 243 -10.82 -26.02 -10.38
N ALA A 244 -12.07 -25.67 -10.08
CA ALA A 244 -12.70 -24.45 -10.56
C ALA A 244 -12.90 -23.39 -9.48
N ASN A 245 -12.91 -23.77 -8.21
CA ASN A 245 -13.35 -22.91 -7.12
C ASN A 245 -12.24 -22.71 -6.08
N ARG A 246 -11.75 -21.46 -5.93
CA ARG A 246 -10.77 -21.07 -4.94
C ARG A 246 -11.27 -19.88 -4.11
N LEU A 247 -11.08 -19.93 -2.79
CA LEU A 247 -11.37 -18.82 -1.87
C LEU A 247 -10.11 -18.46 -1.09
N GLY A 248 -9.68 -17.22 -1.24
CA GLY A 248 -8.60 -16.62 -0.47
C GLY A 248 -9.13 -15.77 0.68
N PHE A 249 -8.53 -15.89 1.85
CA PHE A 249 -8.72 -15.01 3.00
C PHE A 249 -7.39 -14.42 3.41
N TYR A 250 -7.33 -13.09 3.57
CA TYR A 250 -6.11 -12.35 3.86
C TYR A 250 -6.31 -11.31 4.94
N THR A 251 -5.28 -11.08 5.74
CA THR A 251 -5.21 -9.98 6.71
C THR A 251 -3.84 -9.31 6.64
N GLU A 252 -3.85 -8.00 6.83
CA GLU A 252 -2.63 -7.18 6.80
C GLU A 252 -2.69 -6.12 7.90
N PHE A 253 -1.56 -5.92 8.56
CA PHE A 253 -1.32 -4.85 9.53
C PHE A 253 -0.23 -3.95 8.97
N SER A 254 -0.44 -2.64 9.07
CA SER A 254 0.53 -1.66 8.59
C SER A 254 0.75 -0.57 9.63
N LYS A 255 2.00 -0.15 9.79
CA LYS A 255 2.43 0.94 10.67
C LYS A 255 3.41 1.84 9.95
N LEU A 256 3.17 3.16 9.99
CA LEU A 256 4.16 4.14 9.58
C LEU A 256 5.30 4.15 10.61
N LEU A 257 6.52 3.94 10.11
CA LEU A 257 7.75 4.03 10.91
C LEU A 257 8.31 5.46 10.85
N VAL A 258 7.45 6.39 11.21
CA VAL A 258 7.72 7.84 11.23
C VAL A 258 7.35 8.35 12.63
N PRO A 259 8.18 9.21 13.24
CA PRO A 259 7.94 9.65 14.60
C PRO A 259 6.59 10.33 14.80
N THR A 260 5.95 10.07 15.94
CA THR A 260 4.73 10.76 16.35
C THR A 260 4.99 12.26 16.55
N PRO A 261 4.18 13.16 15.97
CA PRO A 261 4.35 14.60 16.14
C PRO A 261 4.21 15.02 17.59
N VAL A 262 5.08 15.93 18.04
CA VAL A 262 5.07 16.52 19.38
C VAL A 262 4.30 17.83 19.40
N ALA A 263 3.56 18.10 20.49
CA ALA A 263 2.85 19.35 20.67
C ALA A 263 3.85 20.50 20.89
N VAL A 264 3.61 21.63 20.25
CA VAL A 264 4.39 22.87 20.38
C VAL A 264 3.52 23.90 21.08
N TYR A 265 4.12 24.59 22.07
CA TYR A 265 3.48 25.64 22.84
C TYR A 265 4.30 26.94 22.72
N ASP A 266 3.62 28.07 22.82
CA ASP A 266 4.29 29.37 22.92
C ASP A 266 4.84 29.65 24.33
N SER A 267 5.44 30.86 24.54
CA SER A 267 5.94 31.30 25.84
C SER A 267 4.85 31.45 26.90
N ASN A 268 3.59 31.60 26.51
CA ASN A 268 2.42 31.70 27.40
C ASN A 268 1.80 30.33 27.70
N LYS A 269 2.37 29.22 27.14
CA LYS A 269 1.85 27.86 27.17
C LYS A 269 0.57 27.65 26.36
N ASP A 270 0.30 28.52 25.39
CA ASP A 270 -0.78 28.32 24.45
C ASP A 270 -0.36 27.33 23.36
N PHE A 271 -1.26 26.39 23.03
CA PHE A 271 -0.97 25.36 22.02
C PHE A 271 -0.90 25.96 20.61
N LEU A 272 0.26 25.81 19.96
CA LEU A 272 0.51 26.30 18.61
C LEU A 272 0.27 25.27 17.51
N GLY A 273 0.24 23.98 17.86
CA GLY A 273 0.08 22.90 16.90
C GLY A 273 1.01 21.72 17.17
N TYR A 274 1.17 20.87 16.16
CA TYR A 274 2.06 19.72 16.20
C TYR A 274 3.24 19.91 15.26
N ARG A 275 4.42 19.44 15.67
CA ARG A 275 5.64 19.48 14.88
C ARG A 275 6.31 18.11 14.89
N GLN A 276 6.86 17.68 13.77
CA GLN A 276 7.68 16.48 13.73
C GLN A 276 9.00 16.70 14.44
N PRO A 277 9.54 15.71 15.18
CA PRO A 277 10.87 15.77 15.79
C PRO A 277 11.95 15.99 14.72
N ASP A 278 12.95 16.81 15.05
CA ASP A 278 14.08 17.03 14.15
C ASP A 278 15.19 16.01 14.42
N ILE A 279 14.96 14.78 14.05
CA ILE A 279 15.88 13.64 14.17
C ILE A 279 16.14 13.03 12.79
N ASP A 280 17.21 12.27 12.65
CA ASP A 280 17.49 11.55 11.41
C ASP A 280 16.48 10.40 11.17
N PHE A 281 16.41 9.90 9.93
CA PHE A 281 15.39 8.94 9.55
C PHE A 281 15.57 7.57 10.23
N ILE A 282 16.80 7.14 10.55
CA ILE A 282 17.05 5.85 11.21
C ILE A 282 16.55 5.90 12.65
N ASN A 283 16.88 6.96 13.38
CA ASN A 283 16.36 7.18 14.72
C ASN A 283 14.83 7.34 14.69
N GLY A 284 14.29 8.03 13.67
CA GLY A 284 12.84 8.11 13.45
C GLY A 284 12.16 6.75 13.34
N ILE A 285 12.72 5.84 12.56
CA ILE A 285 12.22 4.45 12.42
C ILE A 285 12.25 3.72 13.77
N ILE A 286 13.36 3.83 14.52
CA ILE A 286 13.52 3.11 15.80
C ILE A 286 12.56 3.67 16.86
N THR A 287 12.46 4.99 16.98
CA THR A 287 11.63 5.62 18.01
C THR A 287 10.13 5.45 17.73
N SER A 288 9.72 5.36 16.49
CA SER A 288 8.30 5.22 16.08
C SER A 288 7.55 4.03 16.71
N PHE A 289 8.25 3.12 17.39
CA PHE A 289 7.62 2.01 18.10
C PHE A 289 7.24 2.32 19.56
N SER A 290 7.66 3.49 20.08
CA SER A 290 7.48 3.82 21.49
C SER A 290 7.44 5.32 21.80
N ASP A 291 7.25 6.18 20.80
CA ASP A 291 7.33 7.64 20.96
C ASP A 291 5.94 8.32 21.10
N ALA A 292 4.86 7.57 20.97
CA ALA A 292 3.53 8.12 21.16
C ALA A 292 3.32 8.57 22.62
N PRO A 293 3.01 9.85 22.87
CA PRO A 293 2.87 10.40 24.24
C PRO A 293 1.75 9.74 25.06
N GLY A 294 0.74 9.16 24.42
CA GLY A 294 -0.32 8.38 25.08
C GLY A 294 0.08 6.94 25.43
N GLY A 295 1.37 6.56 25.20
CA GLY A 295 1.90 5.24 25.49
C GLY A 295 1.37 4.15 24.58
N LEU A 296 1.38 2.90 25.04
CA LEU A 296 1.03 1.71 24.25
C LEU A 296 -0.36 1.79 23.59
N GLY A 297 -1.33 2.45 24.21
CA GLY A 297 -2.67 2.61 23.63
C GLY A 297 -2.66 3.47 22.37
N GLU A 298 -1.90 4.56 22.37
CA GLU A 298 -1.72 5.42 21.21
C GLU A 298 -0.86 4.73 20.13
N GLU A 299 0.21 4.03 20.52
CA GLU A 299 1.02 3.23 19.58
C GLU A 299 0.19 2.18 18.82
N LEU A 300 -0.67 1.46 19.52
CA LEU A 300 -1.58 0.50 18.89
C LEU A 300 -2.60 1.18 17.96
N SER A 301 -2.96 2.43 18.23
CA SER A 301 -3.86 3.21 17.38
C SER A 301 -3.21 3.65 16.07
N GLU A 302 -1.88 3.60 15.95
CA GLU A 302 -1.14 3.89 14.72
C GLU A 302 -1.12 2.71 13.74
N ILE A 303 -1.53 1.53 14.20
CA ILE A 303 -1.61 0.35 13.35
C ILE A 303 -2.91 0.38 12.56
N THR A 304 -2.80 0.34 11.24
CA THR A 304 -3.94 0.12 10.36
C THR A 304 -4.14 -1.38 10.13
N THR A 305 -5.39 -1.78 9.92
CA THR A 305 -5.76 -3.18 9.71
C THR A 305 -6.58 -3.30 8.43
N ALA A 306 -6.24 -4.29 7.61
CA ALA A 306 -7.01 -4.66 6.44
C ALA A 306 -7.37 -6.15 6.47
N ILE A 307 -8.58 -6.47 6.02
CA ILE A 307 -9.06 -7.83 5.83
C ILE A 307 -9.64 -7.92 4.42
N GLY A 308 -9.30 -8.98 3.69
CA GLY A 308 -9.73 -9.19 2.31
C GLY A 308 -10.15 -10.62 2.03
N LEU A 309 -11.10 -10.75 1.14
CA LEU A 309 -11.57 -12.00 0.55
C LEU A 309 -11.44 -11.93 -0.97
N GLU A 310 -10.98 -13.01 -1.58
CA GLU A 310 -10.92 -13.19 -3.03
C GLU A 310 -11.50 -14.55 -3.37
N TYR A 311 -12.60 -14.56 -4.11
CA TYR A 311 -13.14 -15.79 -4.70
C TYR A 311 -12.78 -15.82 -6.19
N ARG A 312 -12.18 -16.94 -6.65
CA ARG A 312 -11.87 -17.16 -8.07
C ARG A 312 -12.62 -18.35 -8.60
N PHE A 313 -13.20 -18.14 -9.77
CA PHE A 313 -13.91 -19.16 -10.52
C PHE A 313 -13.20 -19.45 -11.84
N GLN A 314 -12.76 -20.71 -12.04
CA GLN A 314 -12.05 -21.20 -13.24
C GLN A 314 -10.83 -20.36 -13.64
N GLU A 315 -10.18 -19.71 -12.67
CA GLU A 315 -9.12 -18.71 -12.90
C GLU A 315 -9.48 -17.58 -13.90
N SER A 316 -10.73 -17.59 -14.42
CA SER A 316 -11.22 -16.63 -15.41
C SER A 316 -11.97 -15.46 -14.81
N PHE A 317 -12.62 -15.66 -13.66
CA PHE A 317 -13.39 -14.63 -12.97
C PHE A 317 -12.99 -14.56 -11.50
N SER A 318 -12.87 -13.34 -10.98
CA SER A 318 -12.58 -13.07 -9.57
C SER A 318 -13.59 -12.10 -8.99
N ALA A 319 -14.13 -12.41 -7.81
CA ALA A 319 -14.90 -11.47 -6.98
C ALA A 319 -14.14 -11.19 -5.70
N ARG A 320 -14.07 -9.92 -5.30
CA ARG A 320 -13.29 -9.48 -4.16
C ARG A 320 -14.10 -8.57 -3.25
N THR A 321 -13.83 -8.65 -1.97
CA THR A 321 -14.32 -7.69 -0.99
C THR A 321 -13.29 -7.51 0.11
N GLY A 322 -13.29 -6.36 0.74
CA GLY A 322 -12.36 -6.08 1.82
C GLY A 322 -12.83 -4.97 2.74
N PHE A 323 -12.18 -4.88 3.87
CA PHE A 323 -12.41 -3.85 4.88
C PHE A 323 -11.09 -3.29 5.35
N PHE A 324 -10.99 -1.97 5.35
CA PHE A 324 -9.86 -1.22 5.89
C PHE A 324 -10.28 -0.42 7.11
N ASN A 325 -9.44 -0.42 8.14
CA ASN A 325 -9.66 0.31 9.37
C ASN A 325 -8.40 1.02 9.86
N GLU A 326 -8.53 2.30 10.08
CA GLU A 326 -7.57 3.17 10.76
C GLU A 326 -8.24 3.84 11.95
N SER A 327 -7.48 4.04 13.03
CA SER A 327 -7.98 4.68 14.24
C SER A 327 -8.56 6.07 13.95
N GLN A 328 -9.63 6.44 14.69
CA GLN A 328 -10.24 7.76 14.59
C GLN A 328 -9.28 8.90 14.94
N ASP A 329 -8.30 8.64 15.82
CA ASP A 329 -7.34 9.63 16.30
C ASP A 329 -6.13 9.78 15.37
N LYS A 330 -5.96 8.88 14.38
CA LYS A 330 -4.77 8.82 13.51
C LYS A 330 -5.05 9.03 12.02
N GLY A 331 -6.29 9.29 11.61
CA GLY A 331 -6.66 9.53 10.21
C GLY A 331 -8.11 9.20 9.90
N SER A 332 -8.72 8.35 10.75
CA SER A 332 -10.16 8.03 10.70
C SER A 332 -10.62 7.40 9.37
N ARG A 333 -9.73 6.77 8.60
CA ARG A 333 -10.10 6.10 7.36
C ARG A 333 -10.70 4.74 7.68
N ARG A 334 -11.96 4.58 7.31
CA ARG A 334 -12.67 3.30 7.44
C ARG A 334 -13.57 3.12 6.24
N TYR A 335 -13.41 2.01 5.53
CA TYR A 335 -14.15 1.75 4.30
C TYR A 335 -14.26 0.27 3.98
N LEU A 336 -15.32 -0.04 3.24
CA LEU A 336 -15.50 -1.31 2.54
C LEU A 336 -15.04 -1.15 1.09
N THR A 337 -14.52 -2.22 0.52
CA THR A 337 -14.16 -2.28 -0.88
C THR A 337 -14.82 -3.48 -1.56
N MET A 338 -15.07 -3.34 -2.84
CA MET A 338 -15.49 -4.42 -3.72
C MET A 338 -14.64 -4.40 -4.98
N GLY A 339 -14.41 -5.57 -5.56
CA GLY A 339 -13.65 -5.71 -6.79
C GLY A 339 -14.14 -6.88 -7.63
N ALA A 340 -13.87 -6.78 -8.92
CA ALA A 340 -14.05 -7.85 -9.88
C ALA A 340 -12.83 -7.96 -10.79
N GLY A 341 -12.45 -9.18 -11.14
CA GLY A 341 -11.36 -9.45 -12.08
C GLY A 341 -11.83 -10.40 -13.18
N PHE A 342 -11.33 -10.16 -14.39
CA PHE A 342 -11.58 -10.99 -15.56
C PHE A 342 -10.24 -11.35 -16.18
N ASN A 343 -9.93 -12.64 -16.21
CA ASN A 343 -8.73 -13.16 -16.83
C ASN A 343 -9.09 -13.80 -18.18
N LEU A 344 -8.52 -13.26 -19.25
CA LEU A 344 -8.68 -13.66 -20.63
C LEU A 344 -7.33 -14.13 -21.15
N ASP A 345 -6.92 -15.35 -20.81
CA ASP A 345 -5.64 -15.96 -21.13
C ASP A 345 -4.43 -15.11 -20.66
N PHE A 346 -3.88 -14.28 -21.55
CA PHE A 346 -2.73 -13.45 -21.25
C PHE A 346 -3.09 -12.04 -20.74
N ILE A 347 -4.38 -11.68 -20.70
CA ILE A 347 -4.86 -10.36 -20.23
C ILE A 347 -5.72 -10.56 -18.99
N GLU A 348 -5.40 -9.86 -17.90
CA GLU A 348 -6.27 -9.76 -16.74
C GLU A 348 -6.69 -8.30 -16.54
N ILE A 349 -7.98 -8.07 -16.37
CA ILE A 349 -8.60 -6.78 -16.13
C ILE A 349 -9.22 -6.79 -14.75
N ASP A 350 -8.81 -5.86 -13.89
CA ASP A 350 -9.38 -5.69 -12.57
C ASP A 350 -10.05 -4.34 -12.41
N LEU A 351 -11.17 -4.35 -11.72
CA LEU A 351 -11.93 -3.18 -11.31
C LEU A 351 -12.16 -3.21 -9.81
N SER A 352 -12.12 -2.05 -9.16
CA SER A 352 -12.49 -1.94 -7.75
C SER A 352 -13.22 -0.64 -7.45
N TYR A 353 -14.00 -0.68 -6.38
CA TYR A 353 -14.77 0.45 -5.89
C TYR A 353 -14.71 0.52 -4.36
N LEU A 354 -14.62 1.75 -3.82
CA LEU A 354 -14.49 2.02 -2.41
C LEU A 354 -15.74 2.75 -1.87
N PHE A 355 -16.29 2.20 -0.76
CA PHE A 355 -17.40 2.76 -0.01
C PHE A 355 -16.92 3.26 1.35
N SER A 356 -16.84 4.56 1.56
CA SER A 356 -16.46 5.11 2.86
C SER A 356 -17.54 4.82 3.91
N THR A 357 -17.12 4.31 5.07
CA THR A 357 -17.98 4.09 6.23
C THR A 357 -17.63 5.04 7.38
N SER A 358 -16.62 5.89 7.18
CA SER A 358 -16.18 6.91 8.13
C SER A 358 -16.99 8.21 7.97
N ARG A 359 -17.02 9.03 9.03
CA ARG A 359 -17.53 10.41 8.96
C ARG A 359 -16.58 11.34 8.17
N VAL A 360 -15.30 11.02 8.17
CA VAL A 360 -14.30 11.73 7.38
C VAL A 360 -14.33 11.19 5.96
N ARG A 361 -14.50 12.07 4.98
CA ARG A 361 -14.52 11.67 3.57
C ARG A 361 -13.14 11.19 3.13
N ASN A 362 -13.10 10.02 2.50
CA ASN A 362 -11.89 9.51 1.88
C ASN A 362 -11.71 10.16 0.50
N PRO A 363 -10.53 10.68 0.15
CA PRO A 363 -10.25 11.21 -1.19
C PRO A 363 -10.49 10.22 -2.33
N LEU A 364 -10.47 8.91 -2.03
CA LEU A 364 -10.73 7.82 -2.98
C LEU A 364 -12.19 7.32 -2.92
N GLU A 365 -13.06 7.98 -2.14
CA GLU A 365 -14.47 7.60 -2.04
C GLU A 365 -15.20 7.74 -3.38
N ASN A 366 -15.99 6.72 -3.72
CA ASN A 366 -16.73 6.63 -4.98
C ASN A 366 -15.86 6.67 -6.25
N THR A 367 -14.63 6.21 -6.14
CA THR A 367 -13.69 6.11 -7.25
C THR A 367 -13.66 4.68 -7.77
N ILE A 368 -13.80 4.53 -9.09
CA ILE A 368 -13.52 3.27 -9.78
C ILE A 368 -12.03 3.26 -10.12
N ARG A 369 -11.33 2.23 -9.68
CA ARG A 369 -9.93 1.99 -10.06
C ARG A 369 -9.88 0.91 -11.11
N PHE A 370 -8.94 1.05 -12.02
CA PHE A 370 -8.75 0.14 -13.14
C PHE A 370 -7.32 -0.37 -13.17
N SER A 371 -7.16 -1.66 -13.44
CA SER A 371 -5.86 -2.29 -13.64
C SER A 371 -5.91 -3.26 -14.81
N LEU A 372 -4.86 -3.27 -15.60
CA LEU A 372 -4.63 -4.18 -16.72
C LEU A 372 -3.31 -4.92 -16.49
N SER A 373 -3.36 -6.24 -16.46
CA SER A 373 -2.20 -7.12 -16.38
C SER A 373 -2.00 -7.86 -17.70
N LEU A 374 -0.78 -7.88 -18.19
CA LEU A 374 -0.36 -8.65 -19.37
C LEU A 374 0.66 -9.71 -18.93
N ASN A 375 0.30 -10.97 -19.06
CA ASN A 375 1.13 -12.14 -18.75
C ASN A 375 1.77 -12.64 -20.05
N LEU A 376 3.07 -12.42 -20.21
CA LEU A 376 3.72 -12.47 -21.53
C LEU A 376 4.36 -13.82 -21.89
N ASP A 377 4.26 -14.82 -21.02
CA ASP A 377 4.78 -16.17 -21.27
C ASP A 377 3.87 -17.29 -20.77
N GLN A 378 2.63 -17.27 -21.17
CA GLN A 378 1.94 -18.55 -21.30
C GLN A 378 2.59 -19.24 -22.52
N SER A 379 3.36 -20.30 -22.27
CA SER A 379 3.73 -21.23 -23.33
C SER A 379 2.47 -21.56 -24.09
N ALA A 380 2.36 -21.14 -25.35
CA ALA A 380 1.26 -21.53 -26.19
C ALA A 380 1.12 -23.05 -26.00
N SER A 381 0.00 -23.50 -25.46
CA SER A 381 -0.33 -24.91 -25.35
C SER A 381 -0.08 -25.50 -26.73
N GLN A 382 0.98 -26.27 -26.86
CA GLN A 382 1.19 -27.03 -28.09
C GLN A 382 -0.11 -27.83 -28.28
N PRO A 383 -0.77 -27.72 -29.42
CA PRO A 383 -1.91 -28.58 -29.71
C PRO A 383 -1.42 -30.01 -29.53
N SER A 384 -2.04 -30.73 -28.60
CA SER A 384 -1.71 -32.09 -28.28
C SER A 384 -1.63 -32.86 -29.61
N SER A 385 -0.45 -33.40 -29.94
CA SER A 385 -0.22 -34.31 -31.05
C SER A 385 -0.92 -35.65 -30.77
N LYS A 386 -2.25 -35.67 -30.92
CA LYS A 386 -3.09 -36.89 -30.86
C LYS A 386 -3.56 -37.31 -32.22
N ASP A 387 -3.05 -36.75 -33.33
CA ASP A 387 -3.40 -37.15 -34.69
C ASP A 387 -2.22 -37.65 -35.53
N SER A 388 -1.38 -38.52 -34.94
CA SER A 388 -0.37 -39.21 -35.74
C SER A 388 -0.23 -40.67 -35.38
N LEU A 389 -1.37 -41.39 -35.23
CA LEU A 389 -1.42 -42.84 -35.18
C LEU A 389 -2.72 -43.33 -35.80
N ASP A 390 -2.93 -43.05 -37.07
CA ASP A 390 -3.87 -43.82 -37.90
C ASP A 390 -3.58 -43.60 -39.41
N ASN A 391 -2.43 -44.06 -39.86
CA ASN A 391 -2.21 -44.35 -41.31
C ASN A 391 -0.99 -45.26 -41.44
N SER A 392 -1.15 -46.51 -41.02
CA SER A 392 -0.36 -47.65 -41.54
C SER A 392 -1.09 -48.95 -41.32
N LEU A 393 -2.01 -49.25 -42.21
CA LEU A 393 -2.34 -50.60 -42.68
C LEU A 393 -2.94 -50.48 -44.08
#